data_7b585a38ffa35ba2ca97ba31646588d9
#
_entry.id   7b585a38ffa35ba2ca97ba31646588d9
#
_cell.length_a   1.000
_cell.length_b   1.000
_cell.length_c   1.000
_cell.angle_alpha   90.00
_cell.angle_beta   90.00
_cell.angle_gamma   90.00
#
_symmetry.space_group_name_H-M   'P 1'
#
loop_
_entity.id
_entity.type
_entity.pdbx_description
1 polymer ?
#
loop_
_entity_poly.entity_id
_entity_poly.type
_entity_poly.pdbx_seq_one_letter_code
_entity_poly.pdbx_strand_id
1 'polypeptide(L)'
;MQSKKKWGLAITLAMVMLVSTACNSTNGGASSNEATSTSGNGSTPASAKTITLGFSQVGAESGWRSANTKSIQDSAKEAGYDLKFSDAQQKQENQIKALRSFIQQKVTVIAFSPVVESGWDTVLKEAKDAGIPVILTDRAVDSPDKTLYKTFIGSDFVEEGRKAGQWLNDKYKDTQEEVNIVELQGTTGSAPANDRQEGFMELIASNSKLKVIASQSGDFTRAKGKEVMQAFLKAHKKIDVLYAHNDDMALGAIQAIEAAGLKPGVDITIISVDAVKDGMQAAADGKINFIVECNPLLGPQLMEAVQSVVDGKDIEPRIVTDETTFTSEQAKEALPTREY
;
A
#
# COMPACT_ATOMS: atom_id res chain seq x y z
N MET A 1 -32.32 -18.59 -41.77
CA MET A 1 -31.89 -19.99 -41.91
C MET A 1 -31.04 -20.27 -40.70
N GLN A 2 -31.64 -20.83 -39.63
CA GLN A 2 -31.59 -22.22 -39.15
C GLN A 2 -30.14 -22.73 -39.10
N SER A 3 -29.61 -23.18 -37.94
CA SER A 3 -30.06 -24.35 -37.21
C SER A 3 -29.49 -24.36 -35.78
N LYS A 4 -30.37 -24.69 -34.83
CA LYS A 4 -30.10 -25.10 -33.44
C LYS A 4 -29.50 -26.51 -33.41
N LYS A 5 -28.60 -26.82 -32.49
CA LYS A 5 -28.46 -28.18 -31.93
C LYS A 5 -28.32 -28.14 -30.42
N LYS A 6 -29.37 -28.57 -29.76
CA LYS A 6 -29.39 -29.01 -28.35
C LYS A 6 -28.96 -30.50 -28.33
N TRP A 7 -28.19 -30.87 -27.30
CA TRP A 7 -28.18 -32.25 -26.80
C TRP A 7 -28.05 -32.20 -25.28
N GLY A 8 -29.04 -32.74 -24.66
CA GLY A 8 -29.09 -33.11 -23.26
C GLY A 8 -29.11 -34.63 -23.16
N LEU A 9 -28.94 -35.12 -21.98
CA LEU A 9 -29.25 -36.41 -21.36
C LEU A 9 -28.11 -36.82 -20.44
N ALA A 10 -28.23 -37.39 -19.27
CA ALA A 10 -29.28 -37.69 -18.31
C ALA A 10 -28.54 -38.34 -17.12
N ILE A 11 -28.94 -38.00 -15.94
CA ILE A 11 -29.22 -38.76 -14.73
C ILE A 11 -28.58 -40.16 -14.60
N THR A 12 -27.83 -40.39 -13.51
CA THR A 12 -28.07 -41.61 -12.70
C THR A 12 -27.74 -41.36 -11.20
N LEU A 13 -28.74 -41.58 -10.43
CA LEU A 13 -28.84 -41.60 -8.98
C LEU A 13 -28.38 -42.99 -8.49
N ALA A 14 -27.51 -43.08 -7.51
CA ALA A 14 -27.33 -44.32 -6.76
C ALA A 14 -27.18 -44.00 -5.27
N MET A 15 -28.25 -44.30 -4.58
CA MET A 15 -28.41 -44.28 -3.12
C MET A 15 -28.04 -45.66 -2.60
N VAL A 16 -27.15 -45.76 -1.63
CA VAL A 16 -26.99 -46.98 -0.80
C VAL A 16 -26.97 -46.58 0.65
N MET A 17 -28.07 -46.95 1.32
CA MET A 17 -28.17 -47.10 2.80
C MET A 17 -27.66 -48.47 3.21
N LEU A 18 -27.03 -48.55 4.37
CA LEU A 18 -27.04 -49.73 5.23
C LEU A 18 -26.68 -49.28 6.68
N VAL A 19 -27.49 -49.37 7.51
CA VAL A 19 -28.18 -49.78 8.69
C VAL A 19 -27.29 -50.67 9.60
N SER A 20 -27.15 -50.14 10.85
CA SER A 20 -27.17 -50.72 12.19
C SER A 20 -26.44 -52.03 12.49
N THR A 21 -25.82 -52.12 13.67
CA THR A 21 -26.40 -52.86 14.79
C THR A 21 -25.65 -52.62 16.09
N ALA A 22 -26.37 -52.34 17.16
CA ALA A 22 -25.94 -52.42 18.53
C ALA A 22 -26.01 -53.87 19.03
N CYS A 23 -25.12 -54.26 19.93
CA CYS A 23 -25.42 -55.29 20.93
C CYS A 23 -24.61 -55.11 22.20
N ASN A 24 -25.35 -55.11 23.23
CA ASN A 24 -25.14 -55.07 24.66
C ASN A 24 -24.69 -56.44 25.21
N SER A 25 -23.86 -56.48 26.22
CA SER A 25 -23.97 -57.47 27.35
C SER A 25 -22.91 -57.26 28.45
N THR A 26 -23.32 -56.85 29.55
CA THR A 26 -23.26 -57.18 30.98
C THR A 26 -22.27 -58.24 31.49
N ASN A 27 -21.64 -57.92 32.53
CA ASN A 27 -21.42 -58.49 33.88
C ASN A 27 -19.94 -58.48 34.26
N GLY A 28 -19.52 -57.95 35.39
CA GLY A 28 -19.83 -58.12 36.75
C GLY A 28 -18.52 -58.39 37.51
N GLY A 29 -18.24 -57.64 38.58
CA GLY A 29 -17.12 -57.97 39.48
C GLY A 29 -16.59 -56.75 40.25
N ALA A 30 -17.07 -56.60 41.47
CA ALA A 30 -16.62 -55.62 42.45
C ALA A 30 -15.21 -55.93 42.97
N SER A 31 -14.37 -54.91 43.15
CA SER A 31 -13.44 -54.83 44.27
C SER A 31 -13.05 -53.38 44.55
N SER A 32 -13.27 -52.96 45.72
CA SER A 32 -12.91 -51.72 46.38
C SER A 32 -11.39 -51.51 46.43
N ASN A 33 -10.91 -50.29 46.02
CA ASN A 33 -9.78 -49.67 46.70
C ASN A 33 -9.88 -48.15 46.56
N GLU A 34 -9.93 -47.50 47.71
CA GLU A 34 -9.76 -46.08 47.89
C GLU A 34 -8.42 -45.64 47.34
N ALA A 35 -8.43 -44.61 46.49
CA ALA A 35 -7.25 -43.78 46.21
C ALA A 35 -7.68 -42.33 46.02
N THR A 36 -7.24 -41.54 46.90
CA THR A 36 -7.13 -40.11 47.08
C THR A 36 -7.36 -39.29 45.80
N SER A 37 -8.44 -38.49 45.80
CA SER A 37 -8.71 -37.46 44.83
C SER A 37 -7.77 -36.28 45.03
N THR A 38 -6.68 -36.21 44.28
CA THR A 38 -5.95 -34.96 44.03
C THR A 38 -6.70 -34.19 42.97
N SER A 39 -7.41 -33.15 43.40
CA SER A 39 -8.04 -32.16 42.52
C SER A 39 -6.94 -31.40 41.78
N GLY A 40 -6.54 -31.91 40.64
CA GLY A 40 -5.75 -31.19 39.66
C GLY A 40 -6.64 -30.11 39.04
N ASN A 41 -6.45 -28.87 39.49
CA ASN A 41 -7.05 -27.69 38.88
C ASN A 41 -6.41 -27.50 37.47
N GLY A 42 -6.94 -28.22 36.49
CA GLY A 42 -6.61 -28.06 35.10
C GLY A 42 -7.17 -26.73 34.64
N SER A 43 -6.39 -25.66 34.80
CA SER A 43 -6.66 -24.41 34.09
C SER A 43 -6.59 -24.70 32.58
N THR A 44 -7.74 -24.89 31.98
CA THR A 44 -7.87 -24.86 30.52
C THR A 44 -7.25 -23.52 30.06
N PRO A 45 -6.27 -23.50 29.16
CA PRO A 45 -5.76 -22.22 28.63
C PRO A 45 -6.96 -21.47 28.04
N ALA A 46 -7.21 -20.27 28.54
CA ALA A 46 -8.21 -19.40 27.93
C ALA A 46 -7.86 -19.34 26.44
N SER A 47 -8.78 -19.76 25.59
CA SER A 47 -8.64 -19.64 24.15
C SER A 47 -8.25 -18.18 23.85
N ALA A 48 -7.03 -17.94 23.38
CA ALA A 48 -6.59 -16.61 23.03
C ALA A 48 -7.60 -16.04 22.03
N LYS A 49 -8.22 -14.93 22.37
CA LYS A 49 -9.25 -14.31 21.53
C LYS A 49 -8.57 -13.92 20.21
N THR A 50 -9.03 -14.47 19.10
CA THR A 50 -8.50 -14.16 17.78
C THR A 50 -8.59 -12.65 17.53
N ILE A 51 -7.48 -12.04 17.15
CA ILE A 51 -7.44 -10.62 16.80
C ILE A 51 -8.16 -10.45 15.45
N THR A 52 -9.18 -9.59 15.42
CA THR A 52 -9.85 -9.20 14.19
C THR A 52 -9.32 -7.84 13.75
N LEU A 53 -8.65 -7.80 12.61
CA LEU A 53 -8.10 -6.57 12.02
C LEU A 53 -9.00 -6.09 10.89
N GLY A 54 -9.62 -4.91 11.04
CA GLY A 54 -10.29 -4.23 9.94
C GLY A 54 -9.27 -3.40 9.16
N PHE A 55 -9.06 -3.71 7.88
CA PHE A 55 -8.15 -2.95 7.02
C PHE A 55 -8.85 -2.36 5.80
N SER A 56 -8.78 -1.03 5.65
CA SER A 56 -9.29 -0.35 4.44
C SER A 56 -8.15 0.16 3.58
N GLN A 57 -8.02 -0.42 2.38
CA GLN A 57 -7.05 -0.03 1.36
C GLN A 57 -7.58 1.11 0.49
N VAL A 58 -6.68 1.93 -0.06
CA VAL A 58 -7.00 3.00 -1.03
C VAL A 58 -7.68 2.43 -2.27
N GLY A 59 -7.08 1.41 -2.88
CA GLY A 59 -7.49 0.83 -4.15
C GLY A 59 -6.47 -0.18 -4.67
N ALA A 60 -6.37 -0.27 -5.98
CA ALA A 60 -5.36 -1.08 -6.69
C ALA A 60 -4.79 -0.26 -7.88
N GLU A 61 -4.49 1.02 -7.62
CA GLU A 61 -4.14 2.02 -8.64
C GLU A 61 -2.75 1.83 -9.24
N SER A 62 -1.86 1.12 -8.55
CA SER A 62 -0.45 0.96 -8.94
C SER A 62 0.12 -0.41 -8.58
N GLY A 63 1.29 -0.74 -9.15
CA GLY A 63 2.08 -1.90 -8.77
C GLY A 63 2.48 -1.86 -7.29
N TRP A 64 2.88 -0.69 -6.79
CA TRP A 64 3.19 -0.45 -5.39
C TRP A 64 2.00 -0.81 -4.48
N ARG A 65 0.80 -0.31 -4.81
CA ARG A 65 -0.41 -0.56 -4.03
C ARG A 65 -0.77 -2.05 -3.98
N SER A 66 -0.59 -2.74 -5.09
CA SER A 66 -0.82 -4.18 -5.18
C SER A 66 0.14 -4.97 -4.29
N ALA A 67 1.43 -4.60 -4.28
CA ALA A 67 2.45 -5.19 -3.42
C ALA A 67 2.16 -4.89 -1.93
N ASN A 68 1.76 -3.67 -1.59
CA ASN A 68 1.37 -3.28 -0.23
C ASN A 68 0.17 -4.09 0.26
N THR A 69 -0.88 -4.22 -0.55
CA THR A 69 -2.05 -5.05 -0.24
C THR A 69 -1.66 -6.49 0.04
N LYS A 70 -0.83 -7.08 -0.83
CA LYS A 70 -0.33 -8.46 -0.66
C LYS A 70 0.47 -8.61 0.63
N SER A 71 1.38 -7.69 0.92
CA SER A 71 2.19 -7.70 2.15
C SER A 71 1.29 -7.72 3.40
N ILE A 72 0.27 -6.88 3.45
CA ILE A 72 -0.65 -6.80 4.59
C ILE A 72 -1.47 -8.08 4.72
N GLN A 73 -1.99 -8.63 3.61
CA GLN A 73 -2.80 -9.84 3.63
C GLN A 73 -1.98 -11.07 4.05
N ASP A 74 -0.77 -11.22 3.52
CA ASP A 74 0.12 -12.32 3.87
C ASP A 74 0.55 -12.24 5.33
N SER A 75 0.98 -11.07 5.80
CA SER A 75 1.39 -10.89 7.20
C SER A 75 0.24 -11.10 8.19
N ALA A 76 -0.98 -10.66 7.87
CA ALA A 76 -2.15 -10.91 8.71
C ALA A 76 -2.47 -12.41 8.81
N LYS A 77 -2.33 -13.14 7.69
CA LYS A 77 -2.50 -14.58 7.65
C LYS A 77 -1.42 -15.31 8.46
N GLU A 78 -0.16 -14.91 8.33
CA GLU A 78 0.97 -15.48 9.10
C GLU A 78 0.82 -15.23 10.59
N ALA A 79 0.34 -14.05 10.98
CA ALA A 79 0.04 -13.70 12.36
C ALA A 79 -1.22 -14.42 12.91
N GLY A 80 -2.00 -15.11 12.09
CA GLY A 80 -3.24 -15.78 12.47
C GLY A 80 -4.38 -14.81 12.80
N TYR A 81 -4.37 -13.61 12.24
CA TYR A 81 -5.43 -12.61 12.43
C TYR A 81 -6.62 -12.84 11.50
N ASP A 82 -7.82 -12.54 11.98
CA ASP A 82 -9.03 -12.49 11.15
C ASP A 82 -9.08 -11.12 10.45
N LEU A 83 -8.59 -11.07 9.22
CA LEU A 83 -8.53 -9.84 8.42
C LEU A 83 -9.87 -9.56 7.74
N LYS A 84 -10.49 -8.43 8.07
CA LYS A 84 -11.63 -7.83 7.37
C LYS A 84 -11.11 -6.78 6.39
N PHE A 85 -10.88 -7.18 5.16
CA PHE A 85 -10.31 -6.32 4.12
C PHE A 85 -11.40 -5.58 3.34
N SER A 86 -11.18 -4.29 3.03
CA SER A 86 -12.04 -3.47 2.19
C SER A 86 -11.21 -2.65 1.22
N ASP A 87 -11.50 -2.74 -0.06
CA ASP A 87 -10.94 -1.88 -1.12
C ASP A 87 -11.87 -0.67 -1.34
N ALA A 88 -11.33 0.52 -1.19
CA ALA A 88 -12.10 1.76 -1.33
C ALA A 88 -12.27 2.25 -2.78
N GLN A 89 -11.58 1.64 -3.74
CA GLN A 89 -11.63 2.04 -5.15
C GLN A 89 -11.31 3.54 -5.34
N GLN A 90 -10.30 4.03 -4.60
CA GLN A 90 -9.83 5.43 -4.57
C GLN A 90 -10.92 6.44 -4.13
N LYS A 91 -11.91 6.00 -3.36
CA LYS A 91 -13.02 6.85 -2.90
C LYS A 91 -13.04 6.94 -1.37
N GLN A 92 -12.82 8.14 -0.84
CA GLN A 92 -12.86 8.38 0.59
C GLN A 92 -14.19 7.95 1.24
N GLU A 93 -15.31 8.19 0.56
CA GLU A 93 -16.62 7.78 1.06
C GLU A 93 -16.75 6.27 1.28
N ASN A 94 -16.07 5.46 0.46
CA ASN A 94 -16.04 4.01 0.63
C ASN A 94 -15.19 3.62 1.84
N GLN A 95 -14.05 4.31 2.08
CA GLN A 95 -13.26 4.10 3.29
C GLN A 95 -14.05 4.45 4.56
N ILE A 96 -14.71 5.61 4.58
CA ILE A 96 -15.55 6.01 5.73
C ILE A 96 -16.64 4.97 6.00
N LYS A 97 -17.28 4.43 4.95
CA LYS A 97 -18.26 3.33 5.09
C LYS A 97 -17.61 2.06 5.64
N ALA A 98 -16.40 1.71 5.16
CA ALA A 98 -15.66 0.55 5.64
C ALA A 98 -15.29 0.68 7.13
N LEU A 99 -14.74 1.82 7.54
CA LEU A 99 -14.40 2.08 8.94
C LEU A 99 -15.62 1.97 9.85
N ARG A 100 -16.75 2.56 9.47
CA ARG A 100 -18.03 2.43 10.21
C ARG A 100 -18.50 0.98 10.29
N SER A 101 -18.36 0.21 9.20
CA SER A 101 -18.65 -1.22 9.20
C SER A 101 -17.77 -2.00 10.17
N PHE A 102 -16.47 -1.69 10.22
CA PHE A 102 -15.54 -2.30 11.18
C PHE A 102 -15.91 -1.94 12.63
N ILE A 103 -16.31 -0.69 12.89
CA ILE A 103 -16.81 -0.26 14.21
C ILE A 103 -18.05 -1.07 14.61
N GLN A 104 -19.02 -1.23 13.71
CA GLN A 104 -20.24 -2.02 13.96
C GLN A 104 -19.92 -3.50 14.21
N GLN A 105 -18.95 -4.07 13.52
CA GLN A 105 -18.46 -5.44 13.70
C GLN A 105 -17.62 -5.62 14.96
N LYS A 106 -17.28 -4.53 15.66
CA LYS A 106 -16.43 -4.52 16.87
C LYS A 106 -15.09 -5.23 16.62
N VAL A 107 -14.43 -4.91 15.52
CA VAL A 107 -13.09 -5.43 15.25
C VAL A 107 -12.13 -5.03 16.37
N THR A 108 -11.05 -5.78 16.55
CA THR A 108 -10.07 -5.53 17.62
C THR A 108 -9.25 -4.26 17.36
N VAL A 109 -8.83 -4.07 16.10
CA VAL A 109 -8.05 -2.91 15.65
C VAL A 109 -8.53 -2.54 14.25
N ILE A 110 -8.55 -1.24 13.94
CA ILE A 110 -8.73 -0.73 12.58
C ILE A 110 -7.38 -0.21 12.08
N ALA A 111 -7.01 -0.57 10.85
CA ALA A 111 -5.92 0.07 10.14
C ALA A 111 -6.37 0.51 8.75
N PHE A 112 -5.80 1.58 8.21
CA PHE A 112 -6.12 2.02 6.86
C PHE A 112 -5.06 2.95 6.27
N SER A 113 -5.00 3.01 4.92
CA SER A 113 -4.27 4.00 4.16
C SER A 113 -5.26 5.05 3.64
N PRO A 114 -5.24 6.30 4.09
CA PRO A 114 -6.21 7.31 3.66
C PRO A 114 -6.10 7.65 2.17
N VAL A 115 -7.22 7.82 1.47
CA VAL A 115 -7.22 8.30 0.07
C VAL A 115 -6.69 9.73 0.00
N VAL A 116 -7.17 10.61 0.89
CA VAL A 116 -6.75 12.00 1.07
C VAL A 116 -6.51 12.29 2.55
N GLU A 117 -5.87 13.42 2.87
CA GLU A 117 -5.50 13.74 4.26
C GLU A 117 -6.67 14.25 5.11
N SER A 118 -7.60 15.00 4.50
CA SER A 118 -8.65 15.70 5.24
C SER A 118 -9.95 14.90 5.38
N GLY A 119 -10.80 15.29 6.36
CA GLY A 119 -12.18 14.79 6.49
C GLY A 119 -12.33 13.50 7.31
N TRP A 120 -11.34 13.15 8.13
CA TRP A 120 -11.31 11.89 8.90
C TRP A 120 -11.78 12.01 10.34
N ASP A 121 -11.71 13.20 10.96
CA ASP A 121 -11.92 13.39 12.40
C ASP A 121 -13.20 12.75 12.92
N THR A 122 -14.31 12.88 12.17
CA THR A 122 -15.61 12.32 12.59
C THR A 122 -15.55 10.80 12.76
N VAL A 123 -15.10 10.07 11.74
CA VAL A 123 -15.08 8.59 11.80
C VAL A 123 -13.99 8.07 12.72
N LEU A 124 -12.87 8.78 12.84
CA LEU A 124 -11.81 8.43 13.80
C LEU A 124 -12.30 8.64 15.24
N LYS A 125 -13.07 9.70 15.48
CA LYS A 125 -13.71 9.91 16.78
C LYS A 125 -14.75 8.81 17.05
N GLU A 126 -15.57 8.41 16.09
CA GLU A 126 -16.50 7.29 16.22
C GLU A 126 -15.76 5.98 16.64
N ALA A 127 -14.59 5.69 16.05
CA ALA A 127 -13.76 4.53 16.43
C ALA A 127 -13.24 4.66 17.87
N LYS A 128 -12.72 5.84 18.24
CA LYS A 128 -12.23 6.14 19.58
C LYS A 128 -13.32 5.98 20.64
N ASP A 129 -14.52 6.55 20.39
CA ASP A 129 -15.67 6.47 21.28
C ASP A 129 -16.18 4.99 21.44
N ALA A 130 -15.99 4.16 20.41
CA ALA A 130 -16.23 2.72 20.45
C ALA A 130 -15.12 1.90 21.13
N GLY A 131 -14.02 2.54 21.56
CA GLY A 131 -12.88 1.90 22.19
C GLY A 131 -12.02 1.07 21.20
N ILE A 132 -12.11 1.33 19.90
CA ILE A 132 -11.37 0.59 18.87
C ILE A 132 -10.15 1.44 18.46
N PRO A 133 -8.92 0.97 18.72
CA PRO A 133 -7.72 1.68 18.31
C PRO A 133 -7.56 1.70 16.79
N VAL A 134 -7.01 2.81 16.28
CA VAL A 134 -6.75 3.01 14.85
C VAL A 134 -5.24 3.12 14.61
N ILE A 135 -4.73 2.49 13.54
CA ILE A 135 -3.37 2.59 13.03
C ILE A 135 -3.41 3.13 11.61
N LEU A 136 -2.62 4.15 11.32
CA LEU A 136 -2.45 4.65 9.96
C LEU A 136 -1.28 3.93 9.28
N THR A 137 -1.45 3.56 8.02
CA THR A 137 -0.38 2.98 7.21
C THR A 137 -0.20 3.75 5.92
N ASP A 138 1.03 3.81 5.40
CA ASP A 138 1.38 4.46 4.14
C ASP A 138 1.09 5.96 4.14
N ARG A 139 -0.18 6.38 4.24
CA ARG A 139 -0.61 7.78 4.15
C ARG A 139 -1.06 8.34 5.49
N ALA A 140 -0.78 9.62 5.72
CA ALA A 140 -1.18 10.37 6.90
C ALA A 140 -2.60 10.97 6.76
N VAL A 141 -3.15 11.42 7.89
CA VAL A 141 -4.34 12.27 7.96
C VAL A 141 -3.95 13.65 8.52
N ASP A 142 -4.59 14.69 7.98
CA ASP A 142 -4.51 16.04 8.52
C ASP A 142 -5.56 16.18 9.64
N SER A 143 -5.18 15.77 10.84
CA SER A 143 -6.00 15.93 12.05
C SER A 143 -5.20 16.65 13.13
N PRO A 144 -5.77 17.70 13.76
CA PRO A 144 -5.14 18.34 14.90
C PRO A 144 -5.13 17.47 16.16
N ASP A 145 -6.05 16.52 16.28
CA ASP A 145 -6.14 15.57 17.41
C ASP A 145 -5.36 14.29 17.12
N LYS A 146 -4.07 14.28 17.49
CA LYS A 146 -3.20 13.11 17.31
C LYS A 146 -3.59 11.91 18.20
N THR A 147 -4.55 12.06 19.11
CA THR A 147 -5.05 10.96 19.96
C THR A 147 -6.11 10.09 19.26
N LEU A 148 -6.51 10.45 18.04
CA LEU A 148 -7.48 9.70 17.23
C LEU A 148 -6.89 8.41 16.61
N TYR A 149 -5.58 8.30 16.58
CA TYR A 149 -4.87 7.09 16.12
C TYR A 149 -3.67 6.79 17.01
N LYS A 150 -3.17 5.56 16.99
CA LYS A 150 -2.09 5.08 17.87
C LYS A 150 -0.72 5.37 17.29
N THR A 151 -0.55 5.13 16.00
CA THR A 151 0.70 5.32 15.26
C THR A 151 0.42 5.53 13.78
N PHE A 152 1.41 6.07 13.08
CA PHE A 152 1.47 6.12 11.63
C PHE A 152 2.73 5.41 11.14
N ILE A 153 2.56 4.38 10.29
CA ILE A 153 3.63 3.56 9.71
C ILE A 153 3.76 3.88 8.22
N GLY A 154 4.95 4.23 7.75
CA GLY A 154 5.19 4.47 6.32
C GLY A 154 6.41 5.36 6.07
N SER A 155 6.57 5.80 4.83
CA SER A 155 7.68 6.58 4.32
C SER A 155 7.67 8.04 4.80
N ASP A 156 8.83 8.68 4.79
CA ASP A 156 8.96 10.13 4.89
C ASP A 156 8.89 10.75 3.48
N PHE A 157 7.69 11.13 3.08
CA PHE A 157 7.46 11.63 1.72
C PHE A 157 8.13 12.98 1.43
N VAL A 158 8.30 13.82 2.45
CA VAL A 158 9.07 15.07 2.30
C VAL A 158 10.53 14.75 1.99
N GLU A 159 11.11 13.78 2.72
CA GLU A 159 12.48 13.34 2.49
C GLU A 159 12.64 12.62 1.14
N GLU A 160 11.64 11.86 0.67
CA GLU A 160 11.64 11.31 -0.69
C GLU A 160 11.70 12.42 -1.75
N GLY A 161 10.89 13.48 -1.59
CA GLY A 161 10.94 14.67 -2.45
C GLY A 161 12.29 15.36 -2.41
N ARG A 162 12.89 15.52 -1.20
CA ARG A 162 14.23 16.10 -1.04
C ARG A 162 15.31 15.29 -1.74
N LYS A 163 15.30 13.96 -1.61
CA LYS A 163 16.23 13.06 -2.31
C LYS A 163 16.15 13.26 -3.83
N ALA A 164 14.94 13.34 -4.38
CA ALA A 164 14.71 13.60 -5.80
C ALA A 164 15.25 15.00 -6.24
N GLY A 165 14.94 16.04 -5.47
CA GLY A 165 15.38 17.40 -5.69
C GLY A 165 16.89 17.56 -5.56
N GLN A 166 17.52 16.93 -4.55
CA GLN A 166 18.96 16.95 -4.36
C GLN A 166 19.70 16.31 -5.54
N TRP A 167 19.26 15.13 -5.98
CA TRP A 167 19.85 14.48 -7.14
C TRP A 167 19.76 15.36 -8.40
N LEU A 168 18.63 16.03 -8.59
CA LEU A 168 18.45 16.94 -9.74
C LEU A 168 19.37 18.15 -9.65
N ASN A 169 19.51 18.76 -8.47
CA ASN A 169 20.44 19.86 -8.23
C ASN A 169 21.87 19.46 -8.55
N ASP A 170 22.30 18.29 -8.08
CA ASP A 170 23.66 17.80 -8.30
C ASP A 170 23.92 17.53 -9.78
N LYS A 171 22.94 17.00 -10.51
CA LYS A 171 23.02 16.74 -11.95
C LYS A 171 23.17 18.02 -12.76
N TYR A 172 22.48 19.08 -12.37
CA TYR A 172 22.45 20.37 -13.12
C TYR A 172 23.15 21.51 -12.40
N LYS A 173 24.05 21.23 -11.44
CA LYS A 173 24.76 22.26 -10.65
C LYS A 173 25.56 23.26 -11.48
N ASP A 174 26.16 22.81 -12.59
CA ASP A 174 27.03 23.61 -13.45
C ASP A 174 26.31 24.14 -14.70
N THR A 175 24.99 23.91 -14.81
CA THR A 175 24.23 24.33 -16.00
C THR A 175 24.14 25.85 -16.09
N GLN A 176 24.28 26.36 -17.29
CA GLN A 176 24.08 27.79 -17.58
C GLN A 176 22.71 28.06 -18.24
N GLU A 177 22.07 27.01 -18.74
CA GLU A 177 20.78 27.07 -19.40
C GLU A 177 19.63 26.80 -18.40
N GLU A 178 18.46 27.27 -18.78
CA GLU A 178 17.21 26.96 -18.08
C GLU A 178 16.82 25.49 -18.32
N VAL A 179 16.46 24.78 -17.26
CA VAL A 179 16.03 23.39 -17.26
C VAL A 179 14.54 23.34 -16.98
N ASN A 180 13.76 22.94 -17.98
CA ASN A 180 12.30 22.88 -17.92
C ASN A 180 11.85 21.54 -17.34
N ILE A 181 11.23 21.60 -16.19
CA ILE A 181 10.74 20.44 -15.44
C ILE A 181 9.23 20.35 -15.59
N VAL A 182 8.71 19.17 -15.93
CA VAL A 182 7.29 18.85 -15.75
C VAL A 182 7.12 17.85 -14.62
N GLU A 183 6.03 18.00 -13.87
CA GLU A 183 5.74 17.19 -12.70
C GLU A 183 4.43 16.43 -12.87
N LEU A 184 4.48 15.10 -12.66
CA LEU A 184 3.33 14.23 -12.54
C LEU A 184 3.08 13.94 -11.07
N GLN A 185 2.10 14.63 -10.50
CA GLN A 185 1.71 14.46 -9.10
C GLN A 185 0.82 13.23 -8.91
N GLY A 186 0.80 12.72 -7.68
CA GLY A 186 -0.14 11.70 -7.28
C GLY A 186 -1.58 12.21 -7.15
N THR A 187 -2.39 11.45 -6.39
CA THR A 187 -3.78 11.81 -6.09
C THR A 187 -3.83 13.13 -5.34
N THR A 188 -4.56 14.11 -5.89
CA THR A 188 -4.69 15.44 -5.30
C THR A 188 -5.21 15.37 -3.86
N GLY A 189 -4.50 16.02 -2.94
CA GLY A 189 -4.85 16.07 -1.50
C GLY A 189 -4.43 14.83 -0.71
N SER A 190 -3.67 13.92 -1.29
CA SER A 190 -3.03 12.83 -0.55
C SER A 190 -1.68 13.26 0.03
N ALA A 191 -1.30 12.75 1.19
CA ALA A 191 -0.01 13.05 1.84
C ALA A 191 1.17 12.85 0.87
N PRO A 192 1.35 11.70 0.18
CA PRO A 192 2.50 11.52 -0.70
C PRO A 192 2.53 12.49 -1.89
N ALA A 193 1.39 13.00 -2.36
CA ALA A 193 1.39 14.00 -3.43
C ALA A 193 1.83 15.38 -2.92
N ASN A 194 1.33 15.79 -1.75
CA ASN A 194 1.65 17.08 -1.15
C ASN A 194 3.12 17.12 -0.67
N ASP A 195 3.53 16.14 0.08
CA ASP A 195 4.82 16.10 0.79
C ASP A 195 5.99 15.88 -0.19
N ARG A 196 5.85 15.00 -1.20
CA ARG A 196 6.86 14.81 -2.27
C ARG A 196 7.08 16.11 -3.06
N GLN A 197 5.98 16.84 -3.37
CA GLN A 197 6.10 18.15 -4.01
C GLN A 197 6.82 19.13 -3.09
N GLU A 198 6.43 19.22 -1.81
CA GLU A 198 7.06 20.14 -0.83
C GLU A 198 8.57 19.91 -0.77
N GLY A 199 9.02 18.67 -0.51
CA GLY A 199 10.43 18.32 -0.39
C GLY A 199 11.22 18.56 -1.70
N PHE A 200 10.64 18.24 -2.85
CA PHE A 200 11.25 18.49 -4.15
C PHE A 200 11.44 20.00 -4.41
N MET A 201 10.38 20.77 -4.22
CA MET A 201 10.40 22.23 -4.45
C MET A 201 11.36 22.94 -3.48
N GLU A 202 11.44 22.50 -2.21
CA GLU A 202 12.39 23.02 -1.23
C GLU A 202 13.84 22.95 -1.76
N LEU A 203 14.23 21.79 -2.31
CA LEU A 203 15.60 21.59 -2.77
C LEU A 203 15.91 22.30 -4.09
N ILE A 204 15.03 22.21 -5.08
CA ILE A 204 15.27 22.82 -6.38
C ILE A 204 15.24 24.36 -6.34
N ALA A 205 14.59 24.96 -5.33
CA ALA A 205 14.55 26.42 -5.16
C ALA A 205 15.95 27.06 -5.02
N SER A 206 16.94 26.29 -4.57
CA SER A 206 18.34 26.74 -4.46
C SER A 206 19.01 26.97 -5.83
N ASN A 207 18.50 26.35 -6.91
CA ASN A 207 19.02 26.49 -8.26
C ASN A 207 18.03 27.23 -9.16
N SER A 208 18.28 28.51 -9.40
CA SER A 208 17.40 29.37 -10.20
C SER A 208 17.25 28.96 -11.67
N LYS A 209 18.03 27.97 -12.14
CA LYS A 209 17.92 27.41 -13.49
C LYS A 209 16.88 26.32 -13.59
N LEU A 210 16.54 25.66 -12.49
CA LEU A 210 15.52 24.62 -12.45
C LEU A 210 14.11 25.25 -12.39
N LYS A 211 13.28 25.00 -13.38
CA LYS A 211 11.96 25.61 -13.53
C LYS A 211 10.89 24.55 -13.69
N VAL A 212 10.00 24.42 -12.72
CA VAL A 212 8.77 23.64 -12.90
C VAL A 212 7.81 24.46 -13.77
N ILE A 213 7.69 24.07 -15.04
CA ILE A 213 6.88 24.77 -16.05
C ILE A 213 5.44 24.25 -16.14
N ALA A 214 5.20 23.03 -15.66
CA ALA A 214 3.87 22.44 -15.55
C ALA A 214 3.85 21.35 -14.46
N SER A 215 2.73 21.28 -13.76
CA SER A 215 2.46 20.26 -12.74
C SER A 215 1.00 19.84 -12.85
N GLN A 216 0.74 18.52 -12.89
CA GLN A 216 -0.61 17.99 -12.99
C GLN A 216 -0.70 16.59 -12.34
N SER A 217 -1.86 16.30 -11.72
CA SER A 217 -2.12 14.98 -11.14
C SER A 217 -2.29 13.91 -12.22
N GLY A 218 -1.59 12.79 -12.03
CA GLY A 218 -1.75 11.54 -12.75
C GLY A 218 -2.37 10.44 -11.88
N ASP A 219 -2.90 10.80 -10.70
CA ASP A 219 -3.65 9.94 -9.77
C ASP A 219 -2.92 8.62 -9.41
N PHE A 220 -1.57 8.62 -9.46
CA PHE A 220 -0.70 7.47 -9.28
C PHE A 220 -0.94 6.32 -10.29
N THR A 221 -1.67 6.55 -11.38
CA THR A 221 -1.99 5.52 -12.36
C THR A 221 -1.16 5.62 -13.63
N ARG A 222 -0.79 4.49 -14.21
CA ARG A 222 -0.03 4.39 -15.48
C ARG A 222 -0.78 5.05 -16.64
N ALA A 223 -2.09 4.81 -16.73
CA ALA A 223 -2.92 5.36 -17.79
C ALA A 223 -2.99 6.89 -17.75
N LYS A 224 -3.18 7.46 -16.55
CA LYS A 224 -3.27 8.91 -16.37
C LYS A 224 -1.91 9.59 -16.55
N GLY A 225 -0.83 8.97 -16.06
CA GLY A 225 0.55 9.43 -16.30
C GLY A 225 0.85 9.56 -17.79
N LYS A 226 0.44 8.56 -18.61
CA LYS A 226 0.54 8.63 -20.07
C LYS A 226 -0.26 9.78 -20.66
N GLU A 227 -1.53 9.93 -20.28
CA GLU A 227 -2.43 10.99 -20.77
C GLU A 227 -1.87 12.38 -20.48
N VAL A 228 -1.45 12.62 -19.24
CA VAL A 228 -0.90 13.92 -18.81
C VAL A 228 0.42 14.22 -19.50
N MET A 229 1.32 13.23 -19.62
CA MET A 229 2.59 13.44 -20.35
C MET A 229 2.37 13.75 -21.83
N GLN A 230 1.39 13.12 -22.48
CA GLN A 230 1.00 13.49 -23.86
C GLN A 230 0.54 14.95 -23.96
N ALA A 231 -0.20 15.43 -22.96
CA ALA A 231 -0.63 16.83 -22.91
C ALA A 231 0.58 17.77 -22.71
N PHE A 232 1.52 17.44 -21.83
CA PHE A 232 2.75 18.22 -21.62
C PHE A 232 3.60 18.30 -22.88
N LEU A 233 3.84 17.18 -23.57
CA LEU A 233 4.61 17.13 -24.81
C LEU A 233 3.97 17.97 -25.92
N LYS A 234 2.64 18.05 -25.93
CA LYS A 234 1.91 18.89 -26.91
C LYS A 234 1.96 20.38 -26.56
N ALA A 235 1.95 20.72 -25.27
CA ALA A 235 1.89 22.10 -24.79
C ALA A 235 3.28 22.78 -24.76
N HIS A 236 4.34 22.03 -24.48
CA HIS A 236 5.68 22.56 -24.26
C HIS A 236 6.66 22.07 -25.32
N LYS A 237 7.36 23.03 -25.97
CA LYS A 237 8.32 22.71 -27.04
C LYS A 237 9.59 22.03 -26.54
N LYS A 238 9.96 22.28 -25.28
CA LYS A 238 11.17 21.76 -24.65
C LYS A 238 10.80 21.32 -23.21
N ILE A 239 11.02 20.06 -22.92
CA ILE A 239 10.95 19.47 -21.60
C ILE A 239 12.28 18.79 -21.36
N ASP A 240 13.00 19.16 -20.32
CA ASP A 240 14.32 18.61 -19.99
C ASP A 240 14.21 17.50 -18.94
N VAL A 241 13.24 17.63 -18.02
CA VAL A 241 13.06 16.73 -16.87
C VAL A 241 11.59 16.40 -16.67
N LEU A 242 11.31 15.15 -16.37
CA LEU A 242 10.07 14.67 -15.79
C LEU A 242 10.35 14.24 -14.35
N TYR A 243 9.66 14.84 -13.38
CA TYR A 243 9.52 14.31 -12.02
C TYR A 243 8.16 13.65 -11.88
N ALA A 244 8.13 12.34 -11.70
CA ALA A 244 6.92 11.56 -11.48
C ALA A 244 6.87 11.06 -10.03
N HIS A 245 5.76 11.32 -9.34
CA HIS A 245 5.60 10.94 -7.94
C HIS A 245 5.46 9.42 -7.72
N ASN A 246 5.40 8.61 -8.79
CA ASN A 246 5.53 7.17 -8.70
C ASN A 246 5.95 6.52 -10.03
N ASP A 247 6.37 5.25 -9.94
CA ASP A 247 6.83 4.46 -11.07
C ASP A 247 5.73 4.20 -12.11
N ASP A 248 4.50 3.94 -11.70
CA ASP A 248 3.42 3.68 -12.66
C ASP A 248 3.15 4.89 -13.55
N MET A 249 3.14 6.11 -13.01
CA MET A 249 3.03 7.32 -13.82
C MET A 249 4.26 7.53 -14.72
N ALA A 250 5.47 7.27 -14.22
CA ALA A 250 6.70 7.33 -15.00
C ALA A 250 6.66 6.35 -16.18
N LEU A 251 6.24 5.10 -15.94
CA LEU A 251 6.09 4.08 -16.98
C LEU A 251 5.02 4.47 -18.03
N GLY A 252 3.95 5.11 -17.59
CA GLY A 252 2.95 5.70 -18.49
C GLY A 252 3.55 6.84 -19.34
N ALA A 253 4.31 7.73 -18.71
CA ALA A 253 4.97 8.84 -19.36
C ALA A 253 6.03 8.37 -20.38
N ILE A 254 6.80 7.33 -20.07
CA ILE A 254 7.75 6.68 -20.99
C ILE A 254 7.05 6.30 -22.30
N GLN A 255 5.86 5.68 -22.23
CA GLN A 255 5.10 5.33 -23.43
C GLN A 255 4.70 6.56 -24.27
N ALA A 256 4.38 7.68 -23.62
CA ALA A 256 4.04 8.93 -24.31
C ALA A 256 5.27 9.56 -24.97
N ILE A 257 6.42 9.55 -24.29
CA ILE A 257 7.71 10.07 -24.78
C ILE A 257 8.17 9.27 -26.00
N GLU A 258 8.14 7.93 -25.92
CA GLU A 258 8.49 7.05 -27.04
C GLU A 258 7.55 7.24 -28.24
N ALA A 259 6.24 7.40 -28.00
CA ALA A 259 5.26 7.66 -29.05
C ALA A 259 5.46 9.03 -29.74
N ALA A 260 6.08 9.98 -29.07
CA ALA A 260 6.49 11.27 -29.65
C ALA A 260 7.83 11.20 -30.38
N GLY A 261 8.47 10.03 -30.47
CA GLY A 261 9.76 9.84 -31.15
C GLY A 261 10.96 10.29 -30.31
N LEU A 262 10.78 10.54 -29.01
CA LEU A 262 11.82 10.94 -28.06
C LEU A 262 12.31 9.72 -27.28
N LYS A 263 13.53 9.82 -26.74
CA LYS A 263 14.18 8.77 -25.96
C LYS A 263 14.07 9.07 -24.46
N PRO A 264 13.24 8.33 -23.70
CA PRO A 264 13.16 8.49 -22.24
C PRO A 264 14.52 8.21 -21.61
N GLY A 265 14.88 8.96 -20.59
CA GLY A 265 16.17 8.89 -19.90
C GLY A 265 17.33 9.55 -20.65
N VAL A 266 17.16 9.92 -21.94
CA VAL A 266 18.17 10.57 -22.80
C VAL A 266 17.75 11.96 -23.21
N ASP A 267 16.63 12.08 -23.95
CA ASP A 267 16.10 13.38 -24.38
C ASP A 267 15.34 14.09 -23.25
N ILE A 268 14.73 13.30 -22.36
CA ILE A 268 14.06 13.77 -21.14
C ILE A 268 14.60 12.97 -19.96
N THR A 269 15.25 13.64 -19.02
CA THR A 269 15.66 13.04 -17.74
C THR A 269 14.42 12.67 -16.92
N ILE A 270 14.35 11.44 -16.41
CA ILE A 270 13.19 10.97 -15.65
C ILE A 270 13.61 10.62 -14.23
N ILE A 271 12.93 11.21 -13.25
CA ILE A 271 13.01 10.90 -11.83
C ILE A 271 11.67 10.28 -11.42
N SER A 272 11.73 9.18 -10.69
CA SER A 272 10.55 8.45 -10.21
C SER A 272 10.65 8.13 -8.71
N VAL A 273 9.56 7.68 -8.13
CA VAL A 273 9.49 7.18 -6.75
C VAL A 273 8.80 5.82 -6.78
N ASP A 274 9.06 4.97 -5.85
CA ASP A 274 8.57 3.63 -5.46
C ASP A 274 9.67 2.57 -5.53
N ALA A 275 10.37 2.42 -6.64
CA ALA A 275 11.30 1.32 -6.96
C ALA A 275 10.58 -0.05 -7.05
N VAL A 276 9.40 -0.11 -7.65
CA VAL A 276 8.76 -1.38 -8.00
C VAL A 276 9.51 -2.05 -9.16
N LYS A 277 9.33 -3.35 -9.31
CA LYS A 277 10.10 -4.17 -10.27
C LYS A 277 10.07 -3.63 -11.70
N ASP A 278 8.91 -3.17 -12.18
CA ASP A 278 8.76 -2.57 -13.52
C ASP A 278 9.54 -1.25 -13.63
N GLY A 279 9.50 -0.39 -12.57
CA GLY A 279 10.26 0.85 -12.50
C GLY A 279 11.77 0.59 -12.47
N MET A 280 12.21 -0.36 -11.63
CA MET A 280 13.60 -0.80 -11.56
C MET A 280 14.11 -1.38 -12.88
N GLN A 281 13.27 -2.12 -13.61
CA GLN A 281 13.62 -2.60 -14.96
C GLN A 281 13.78 -1.42 -15.93
N ALA A 282 12.87 -0.45 -15.90
CA ALA A 282 12.98 0.73 -16.74
C ALA A 282 14.24 1.57 -16.41
N ALA A 283 14.62 1.64 -15.13
CA ALA A 283 15.86 2.29 -14.72
C ALA A 283 17.09 1.49 -15.18
N ALA A 284 17.09 0.17 -15.03
CA ALA A 284 18.15 -0.71 -15.52
C ALA A 284 18.35 -0.61 -17.06
N ASP A 285 17.26 -0.37 -17.79
CA ASP A 285 17.27 -0.14 -19.23
C ASP A 285 17.68 1.30 -19.62
N GLY A 286 17.94 2.18 -18.63
CA GLY A 286 18.34 3.57 -18.83
C GLY A 286 17.19 4.51 -19.22
N LYS A 287 15.94 4.08 -19.07
CA LYS A 287 14.73 4.90 -19.36
C LYS A 287 14.31 5.78 -18.19
N ILE A 288 14.63 5.38 -16.95
CA ILE A 288 14.52 6.20 -15.74
C ILE A 288 15.93 6.43 -15.22
N ASN A 289 16.27 7.68 -14.88
CA ASN A 289 17.63 8.06 -14.49
C ASN A 289 17.86 7.92 -12.98
N PHE A 290 16.81 8.10 -12.20
CA PHE A 290 16.89 8.07 -10.75
C PHE A 290 15.55 7.64 -10.14
N ILE A 291 15.59 6.73 -9.18
CA ILE A 291 14.42 6.30 -8.42
C ILE A 291 14.69 6.51 -6.94
N VAL A 292 13.74 7.12 -6.23
CA VAL A 292 13.67 7.12 -4.78
C VAL A 292 12.81 5.95 -4.35
N GLU A 293 13.29 5.13 -3.42
CA GLU A 293 12.50 4.02 -2.89
C GLU A 293 11.37 4.51 -2.02
N CYS A 294 10.20 3.89 -2.15
CA CYS A 294 9.08 3.91 -1.22
C CYS A 294 8.67 2.45 -0.99
N ASN A 295 8.92 1.92 0.20
CA ASN A 295 8.79 0.48 0.46
C ASN A 295 7.33 0.08 0.73
N PRO A 296 6.70 -0.79 -0.10
CA PRO A 296 5.32 -1.24 0.09
C PRO A 296 5.15 -2.33 1.16
N LEU A 297 6.23 -2.96 1.63
CA LEU A 297 6.17 -4.15 2.48
C LEU A 297 5.91 -3.79 3.96
N LEU A 298 4.80 -3.09 4.21
CA LEU A 298 4.41 -2.61 5.55
C LEU A 298 3.70 -3.66 6.41
N GLY A 299 3.37 -4.83 5.84
CA GLY A 299 2.61 -5.87 6.53
C GLY A 299 3.23 -6.32 7.85
N PRO A 300 4.51 -6.72 7.90
CA PRO A 300 5.16 -7.15 9.14
C PRO A 300 5.11 -6.07 10.23
N GLN A 301 5.48 -4.84 9.91
CA GLN A 301 5.46 -3.71 10.85
C GLN A 301 4.04 -3.41 11.36
N LEU A 302 3.03 -3.51 10.47
CA LEU A 302 1.64 -3.35 10.87
C LEU A 302 1.21 -4.44 11.86
N MET A 303 1.56 -5.71 11.63
CA MET A 303 1.19 -6.80 12.55
C MET A 303 1.86 -6.63 13.91
N GLU A 304 3.12 -6.20 13.96
CA GLU A 304 3.83 -5.87 15.21
C GLU A 304 3.14 -4.72 15.96
N ALA A 305 2.73 -3.68 15.24
CA ALA A 305 2.00 -2.55 15.82
C ALA A 305 0.62 -2.98 16.36
N VAL A 306 -0.12 -3.80 15.60
CA VAL A 306 -1.41 -4.37 16.03
C VAL A 306 -1.23 -5.18 17.32
N GLN A 307 -0.23 -6.07 17.37
CA GLN A 307 0.04 -6.88 18.55
C GLN A 307 0.40 -6.01 19.76
N SER A 308 1.25 -5.01 19.58
CA SER A 308 1.65 -4.08 20.64
C SER A 308 0.45 -3.32 21.22
N VAL A 309 -0.44 -2.83 20.35
CA VAL A 309 -1.68 -2.14 20.74
C VAL A 309 -2.61 -3.10 21.53
N VAL A 310 -2.76 -4.34 21.09
CA VAL A 310 -3.60 -5.35 21.76
C VAL A 310 -3.04 -5.73 23.13
N ASP A 311 -1.71 -5.83 23.23
CA ASP A 311 -1.02 -6.11 24.50
C ASP A 311 -1.01 -4.91 25.46
N GLY A 312 -1.50 -3.74 25.04
CA GLY A 312 -1.48 -2.51 25.84
C GLY A 312 -0.07 -1.94 26.03
N LYS A 313 0.86 -2.25 25.13
CA LYS A 313 2.21 -1.71 25.13
C LYS A 313 2.24 -0.32 24.53
N ASP A 314 3.20 0.49 24.97
CA ASP A 314 3.49 1.76 24.33
C ASP A 314 4.04 1.52 22.91
N ILE A 315 3.62 2.36 21.99
CA ILE A 315 4.05 2.34 20.59
C ILE A 315 4.47 3.74 20.16
N GLU A 316 5.55 3.82 19.38
CA GLU A 316 6.02 5.10 18.83
C GLU A 316 4.93 5.75 17.97
N PRO A 317 4.69 7.05 18.12
CA PRO A 317 3.66 7.77 17.34
C PRO A 317 3.90 7.73 15.83
N ARG A 318 5.16 7.51 15.43
CA ARG A 318 5.61 7.46 14.04
C ARG A 318 6.64 6.35 13.85
N ILE A 319 6.37 5.46 12.91
CA ILE A 319 7.30 4.40 12.49
C ILE A 319 7.64 4.68 11.03
N VAL A 320 8.88 5.11 10.79
CA VAL A 320 9.39 5.43 9.44
C VAL A 320 10.02 4.18 8.83
N THR A 321 9.75 3.93 7.55
CA THR A 321 10.39 2.86 6.78
C THR A 321 11.80 3.29 6.33
N ASP A 322 12.74 2.33 6.37
CA ASP A 322 14.08 2.55 5.80
C ASP A 322 14.01 2.43 4.28
N GLU A 323 14.51 3.48 3.58
CA GLU A 323 14.42 3.61 2.14
C GLU A 323 15.70 4.21 1.54
N THR A 324 16.05 3.73 0.35
CA THR A 324 17.26 4.13 -0.36
C THR A 324 16.93 4.83 -1.70
N THR A 325 17.92 4.95 -2.56
CA THR A 325 17.78 5.51 -3.92
C THR A 325 18.54 4.65 -4.91
N PHE A 326 18.15 4.70 -6.18
CA PHE A 326 18.76 3.91 -7.25
C PHE A 326 19.05 4.78 -8.48
N THR A 327 20.32 4.78 -8.91
CA THR A 327 20.70 5.14 -10.28
C THR A 327 20.40 3.95 -11.21
N SER A 328 20.56 4.16 -12.53
CA SER A 328 20.40 3.05 -13.50
C SER A 328 21.34 1.88 -13.26
N GLU A 329 22.57 2.13 -12.82
CA GLU A 329 23.56 1.11 -12.50
C GLU A 329 23.13 0.35 -11.23
N GLN A 330 22.76 1.05 -10.17
CA GLN A 330 22.29 0.45 -8.93
C GLN A 330 20.99 -0.33 -9.13
N ALA A 331 20.11 0.14 -10.01
CA ALA A 331 18.89 -0.59 -10.36
C ALA A 331 19.20 -1.94 -11.03
N LYS A 332 20.20 -2.02 -11.92
CA LYS A 332 20.65 -3.27 -12.54
C LYS A 332 21.13 -4.29 -11.50
N GLU A 333 21.86 -3.82 -10.49
CA GLU A 333 22.40 -4.66 -9.43
C GLU A 333 21.31 -5.16 -8.49
N ALA A 334 20.36 -4.30 -8.13
CA ALA A 334 19.29 -4.60 -7.17
C ALA A 334 18.11 -5.39 -7.77
N LEU A 335 17.85 -5.26 -9.08
CA LEU A 335 16.70 -5.86 -9.76
C LEU A 335 16.53 -7.38 -9.55
N PRO A 336 17.60 -8.23 -9.56
CA PRO A 336 17.45 -9.67 -9.37
C PRO A 336 16.87 -10.07 -8.00
N THR A 337 17.04 -9.23 -6.98
CA THR A 337 16.59 -9.48 -5.61
C THR A 337 15.36 -8.66 -5.22
N ARG A 338 14.82 -7.87 -6.15
CA ARG A 338 13.66 -7.03 -5.87
C ARG A 338 12.39 -7.86 -5.65
N GLU A 339 11.73 -7.69 -4.52
CA GLU A 339 10.58 -8.51 -4.11
C GLU A 339 9.24 -7.98 -4.65
N TYR A 340 9.16 -6.70 -5.02
CA TYR A 340 7.93 -6.02 -5.45
C TYR A 340 8.11 -5.16 -6.69
#